data_bce5ba75275d133ac000983b89a42f59
#
_entry.id   bce5ba75275d133ac000983b89a42f59
#
_cell.length_a   1.000
_cell.length_b   1.000
_cell.length_c   1.000
_cell.angle_alpha   90.00
_cell.angle_beta   90.00
_cell.angle_gamma   90.00
#
_symmetry.space_group_name_H-M   'P 1'
#
loop_
_entity.id
_entity.type
_entity.pdbx_description
1 polymer ?
#
loop_
_entity_poly.entity_id
_entity_poly.type
_entity_poly.pdbx_seq_one_letter_code
_entity_poly.pdbx_strand_id
1 'polypeptide(L)'
;FIGVSAPDVLKEADIVAMAPGAIVFALANPDPEIDPTIARKYAAVVATGRSDQPNQINNVLAFPGIFRGLLDGRITKITDAMLVAAADAISSCVSSDQLNANFIVPSVFDTQVVTKVAEAIKLMGRSSS
;
A
#
# COMPACT_ATOMS: atom_id res chain seq x y z
N PHE A 1 -4.48 -4.04 12.35
CA PHE A 1 -3.05 -4.18 12.63
C PHE A 1 -2.22 -3.74 11.43
N ILE A 2 -1.17 -2.95 11.70
CA ILE A 2 -0.14 -2.62 10.70
C ILE A 2 1.21 -2.92 11.36
N GLY A 3 1.99 -3.84 10.76
CA GLY A 3 3.30 -4.24 11.23
C GLY A 3 4.39 -3.98 10.20
N VAL A 4 5.52 -3.44 10.65
CA VAL A 4 6.77 -3.26 9.91
C VAL A 4 7.94 -3.70 10.80
N SER A 5 7.80 -4.85 11.47
CA SER A 5 8.64 -5.27 12.58
C SER A 5 9.47 -6.51 12.24
N ALA A 6 9.08 -7.65 12.71
CA ALA A 6 9.83 -8.91 12.60
C ALA A 6 8.87 -10.08 12.30
N PRO A 7 9.38 -11.17 11.70
CA PRO A 7 8.55 -12.34 11.42
C PRO A 7 7.98 -12.98 12.70
N ASP A 8 6.80 -13.57 12.55
CA ASP A 8 6.14 -14.41 13.56
C ASP A 8 5.87 -13.75 14.92
N VAL A 9 5.79 -12.42 14.98
CA VAL A 9 5.46 -11.69 16.22
C VAL A 9 3.97 -11.75 16.56
N LEU A 10 3.09 -11.96 15.57
CA LEU A 10 1.68 -12.23 15.79
C LEU A 10 1.39 -13.73 15.77
N LYS A 11 0.48 -14.14 16.65
CA LYS A 11 -0.03 -15.51 16.71
C LYS A 11 -1.48 -15.58 16.22
N GLU A 12 -1.93 -16.75 15.84
CA GLU A 12 -3.32 -17.00 15.43
C GLU A 12 -4.31 -16.48 16.47
N ALA A 13 -4.04 -16.68 17.76
CA ALA A 13 -4.87 -16.20 18.85
C ALA A 13 -5.02 -14.67 18.90
N ASP A 14 -4.00 -13.94 18.47
CA ASP A 14 -4.06 -12.47 18.42
C ASP A 14 -5.05 -12.02 17.35
N ILE A 15 -5.06 -12.68 16.20
CA ILE A 15 -6.02 -12.36 15.12
C ILE A 15 -7.45 -12.75 15.52
N VAL A 16 -7.63 -13.90 16.18
CA VAL A 16 -8.93 -14.34 16.70
C VAL A 16 -9.52 -13.34 17.70
N ALA A 17 -8.67 -12.71 18.51
CA ALA A 17 -9.07 -11.70 19.49
C ALA A 17 -9.42 -10.33 18.89
N MET A 18 -9.13 -10.09 17.61
CA MET A 18 -9.48 -8.84 16.94
C MET A 18 -10.98 -8.72 16.69
N ALA A 19 -11.44 -7.49 16.49
CA ALA A 19 -12.85 -7.24 16.13
C ALA A 19 -13.22 -7.90 14.81
N PRO A 20 -14.49 -8.29 14.61
CA PRO A 20 -14.99 -8.76 13.31
C PRO A 20 -14.71 -7.73 12.21
N GLY A 21 -14.30 -8.21 11.04
CA GLY A 21 -13.93 -7.34 9.92
C GLY A 21 -12.52 -6.74 10.02
N ALA A 22 -11.66 -7.29 10.87
CA ALA A 22 -10.29 -6.82 11.05
C ALA A 22 -9.49 -6.76 9.75
N ILE A 23 -8.61 -5.77 9.65
CA ILE A 23 -7.65 -5.58 8.56
C ILE A 23 -6.25 -5.82 9.12
N VAL A 24 -5.46 -6.66 8.45
CA VAL A 24 -4.10 -7.02 8.86
C VAL A 24 -3.12 -6.70 7.74
N PHE A 25 -2.23 -5.74 7.97
CA PHE A 25 -1.09 -5.43 7.12
C PHE A 25 0.18 -5.90 7.81
N ALA A 26 0.64 -7.11 7.44
CA ALA A 26 1.85 -7.72 7.98
C ALA A 26 2.99 -7.51 6.98
N LEU A 27 3.73 -6.40 7.14
CA LEU A 27 4.65 -5.86 6.13
C LEU A 27 6.12 -6.14 6.43
N ALA A 28 6.47 -6.90 7.46
CA ALA A 28 7.84 -7.32 7.71
C ALA A 28 8.38 -8.12 6.52
N ASN A 29 9.64 -7.90 6.19
CA ASN A 29 10.28 -8.46 5.01
C ASN A 29 11.61 -9.16 5.40
N PRO A 30 11.90 -10.38 4.93
CA PRO A 30 11.18 -11.15 3.89
C PRO A 30 9.93 -11.88 4.40
N ASP A 31 9.88 -12.22 5.68
CA ASP A 31 8.78 -12.97 6.28
C ASP A 31 7.88 -12.06 7.10
N PRO A 32 6.54 -12.13 6.92
CA PRO A 32 5.60 -11.27 7.61
C PRO A 32 5.44 -11.62 9.09
N GLU A 33 4.82 -10.71 9.85
CA GLU A 33 4.54 -10.86 11.28
C GLU A 33 3.65 -12.06 11.61
N ILE A 34 2.88 -12.55 10.64
CA ILE A 34 2.04 -13.75 10.72
C ILE A 34 1.93 -14.38 9.33
N ASP A 35 1.80 -15.71 9.30
CA ASP A 35 1.47 -16.40 8.04
C ASP A 35 0.13 -15.86 7.48
N PRO A 36 0.13 -15.29 6.27
CA PRO A 36 -1.08 -14.71 5.69
C PRO A 36 -2.19 -15.73 5.48
N THR A 37 -1.87 -17.02 5.31
CA THR A 37 -2.85 -18.09 5.19
C THR A 37 -3.61 -18.29 6.51
N ILE A 38 -2.93 -18.15 7.63
CA ILE A 38 -3.55 -18.21 8.96
C ILE A 38 -4.40 -16.96 9.20
N ALA A 39 -3.84 -15.76 8.93
CA ALA A 39 -4.54 -14.51 9.15
C ALA A 39 -5.86 -14.42 8.36
N ARG A 40 -5.88 -14.91 7.11
CA ARG A 40 -7.09 -14.90 6.25
C ARG A 40 -8.25 -15.74 6.75
N LYS A 41 -8.04 -16.64 7.69
CA LYS A 41 -9.15 -17.40 8.29
C LYS A 41 -10.05 -16.51 9.16
N TYR A 42 -9.53 -15.40 9.68
CA TYR A 42 -10.19 -14.58 10.69
C TYR A 42 -10.28 -13.10 10.32
N ALA A 43 -9.31 -12.56 9.59
CA ALA A 43 -9.31 -11.18 9.15
C ALA A 43 -10.07 -11.02 7.82
N ALA A 44 -10.78 -9.92 7.66
CA ALA A 44 -11.50 -9.59 6.43
C ALA A 44 -10.56 -9.23 5.27
N VAL A 45 -9.45 -8.55 5.57
CA VAL A 45 -8.43 -8.17 4.59
C VAL A 45 -7.04 -8.46 5.16
N VAL A 46 -6.21 -9.10 4.37
CA VAL A 46 -4.80 -9.35 4.70
C VAL A 46 -3.92 -8.87 3.55
N ALA A 47 -2.91 -8.07 3.87
CA ALA A 47 -1.90 -7.60 2.93
C ALA A 47 -0.50 -7.86 3.49
N THR A 48 0.43 -8.17 2.60
CA THR A 48 1.85 -8.40 2.93
C THR A 48 2.75 -7.80 1.85
N GLY A 49 4.05 -7.81 2.06
CA GLY A 49 5.04 -7.46 1.03
C GLY A 49 5.31 -8.59 0.02
N ARG A 50 4.74 -9.78 0.20
CA ARG A 50 5.04 -10.96 -0.62
C ARG A 50 4.37 -10.88 -1.99
N SER A 51 5.13 -11.20 -3.04
CA SER A 51 4.65 -11.22 -4.42
C SER A 51 3.79 -12.46 -4.77
N ASP A 52 3.88 -13.52 -3.95
CA ASP A 52 3.11 -14.76 -4.11
C ASP A 52 1.76 -14.73 -3.37
N GLN A 53 1.41 -13.58 -2.78
CA GLN A 53 0.18 -13.39 -2.01
C GLN A 53 -0.68 -12.27 -2.61
N PRO A 54 -2.02 -12.32 -2.46
CA PRO A 54 -2.88 -11.19 -2.80
C PRO A 54 -2.53 -9.94 -1.99
N ASN A 55 -2.85 -8.76 -2.51
CA ASN A 55 -2.62 -7.48 -1.85
C ASN A 55 -1.14 -7.25 -1.54
N GLN A 56 -0.27 -7.36 -2.54
CA GLN A 56 1.15 -7.06 -2.37
C GLN A 56 1.35 -5.57 -2.11
N ILE A 57 1.75 -5.20 -0.89
CA ILE A 57 2.16 -3.84 -0.53
C ILE A 57 3.66 -3.72 -0.81
N ASN A 58 4.00 -2.94 -1.83
CA ASN A 58 5.38 -2.77 -2.28
C ASN A 58 5.69 -1.31 -2.58
N ASN A 59 6.85 -0.84 -2.17
CA ASN A 59 7.34 0.52 -2.42
C ASN A 59 7.38 0.89 -3.91
N VAL A 60 7.46 -0.10 -4.80
CA VAL A 60 7.44 0.12 -6.26
C VAL A 60 6.13 0.74 -6.74
N LEU A 61 5.05 0.66 -5.99
CA LEU A 61 3.81 1.36 -6.29
C LEU A 61 3.93 2.88 -6.12
N ALA A 62 4.83 3.35 -5.27
CA ALA A 62 4.95 4.77 -4.93
C ALA A 62 6.19 5.45 -5.52
N PHE A 63 7.38 4.89 -5.29
CA PHE A 63 8.63 5.60 -5.55
C PHE A 63 8.88 6.01 -7.00
N PRO A 64 8.67 5.19 -8.02
CA PRO A 64 8.89 5.63 -9.40
C PRO A 64 8.03 6.85 -9.75
N GLY A 65 6.76 6.84 -9.35
CA GLY A 65 5.83 7.95 -9.59
C GLY A 65 6.18 9.20 -8.79
N ILE A 66 6.54 9.06 -7.52
CA ILE A 66 6.95 10.18 -6.67
C ILE A 66 8.17 10.89 -7.29
N PHE A 67 9.23 10.15 -7.60
CA PHE A 67 10.43 10.75 -8.18
C PHE A 67 10.16 11.37 -9.55
N ARG A 68 9.35 10.72 -10.39
CA ARG A 68 8.95 11.27 -11.69
C ARG A 68 8.21 12.59 -11.52
N GLY A 69 7.26 12.66 -10.60
CA GLY A 69 6.49 13.87 -10.32
C GLY A 69 7.35 15.02 -9.79
N LEU A 70 8.29 14.73 -8.89
CA LEU A 70 9.25 15.70 -8.37
C LEU A 70 10.12 16.28 -9.48
N LEU A 71 10.69 15.44 -10.34
CA LEU A 71 11.55 15.87 -11.45
C LEU A 71 10.76 16.70 -12.47
N ASP A 72 9.60 16.25 -12.90
CA ASP A 72 8.75 16.96 -13.85
C ASP A 72 8.23 18.29 -13.30
N GLY A 73 7.96 18.34 -11.99
CA GLY A 73 7.54 19.56 -11.30
C GLY A 73 8.68 20.47 -10.88
N ARG A 74 9.95 20.06 -11.02
CA ARG A 74 11.14 20.74 -10.48
C ARG A 74 11.01 21.00 -8.97
N ILE A 75 10.42 20.05 -8.25
CA ILE A 75 10.15 20.13 -6.82
C ILE A 75 11.36 19.57 -6.07
N THR A 76 11.88 20.35 -5.13
CA THR A 76 13.10 20.01 -4.38
C THR A 76 12.83 19.48 -2.98
N LYS A 77 11.57 19.55 -2.50
CA LYS A 77 11.17 19.11 -1.16
C LYS A 77 9.88 18.32 -1.21
N ILE A 78 9.88 17.12 -0.63
CA ILE A 78 8.66 16.32 -0.41
C ILE A 78 7.94 16.84 0.83
N THR A 79 6.62 17.00 0.76
CA THR A 79 5.76 17.36 1.89
C THR A 79 4.83 16.21 2.23
N ASP A 80 4.29 16.19 3.47
CA ASP A 80 3.32 15.18 3.88
C ASP A 80 2.07 15.19 3.00
N ALA A 81 1.63 16.38 2.55
CA ALA A 81 0.52 16.50 1.61
C ALA A 81 0.79 15.79 0.27
N MET A 82 2.02 15.80 -0.22
CA MET A 82 2.41 15.05 -1.41
C MET A 82 2.36 13.54 -1.18
N LEU A 83 2.75 13.06 0.01
CA LEU A 83 2.68 11.64 0.35
C LEU A 83 1.23 11.16 0.44
N VAL A 84 0.33 11.97 1.01
CA VAL A 84 -1.11 11.68 1.02
C VAL A 84 -1.66 11.64 -0.40
N ALA A 85 -1.33 12.64 -1.23
CA ALA A 85 -1.77 12.68 -2.62
C ALA A 85 -1.26 11.46 -3.44
N ALA A 86 -0.05 10.99 -3.16
CA ALA A 86 0.48 9.77 -3.78
C ALA A 86 -0.32 8.53 -3.35
N ALA A 87 -0.66 8.43 -2.06
CA ALA A 87 -1.48 7.32 -1.55
C ALA A 87 -2.88 7.31 -2.18
N ASP A 88 -3.53 8.47 -2.28
CA ASP A 88 -4.83 8.63 -2.96
C ASP A 88 -4.75 8.25 -4.44
N ALA A 89 -3.67 8.64 -5.12
CA ALA A 89 -3.44 8.28 -6.51
C ALA A 89 -3.30 6.76 -6.70
N ILE A 90 -2.55 6.08 -5.82
CA ILE A 90 -2.43 4.61 -5.84
C ILE A 90 -3.80 3.97 -5.59
N SER A 91 -4.50 4.41 -4.56
CA SER A 91 -5.84 3.90 -4.21
C SER A 91 -6.83 4.05 -5.37
N SER A 92 -6.78 5.17 -6.08
CA SER A 92 -7.65 5.45 -7.25
C SER A 92 -7.41 4.52 -8.45
N CYS A 93 -6.33 3.74 -8.45
CA CYS A 93 -6.08 2.73 -9.48
C CYS A 93 -6.93 1.47 -9.30
N VAL A 94 -7.56 1.31 -8.14
CA VAL A 94 -8.52 0.23 -7.88
C VAL A 94 -9.91 0.82 -7.95
N SER A 95 -10.69 0.46 -8.96
CA SER A 95 -12.07 0.93 -9.10
C SER A 95 -13.02 0.23 -8.12
N SER A 96 -14.16 0.83 -7.82
CA SER A 96 -15.12 0.31 -6.84
C SER A 96 -15.68 -1.07 -7.21
N ASP A 97 -15.77 -1.38 -8.48
CA ASP A 97 -16.20 -2.69 -9.00
C ASP A 97 -15.11 -3.78 -8.90
N GLN A 98 -13.84 -3.37 -8.86
CA GLN A 98 -12.70 -4.26 -8.67
C GLN A 98 -12.36 -4.50 -7.19
N LEU A 99 -12.70 -3.54 -6.32
CA LEU A 99 -12.35 -3.56 -4.90
C LEU A 99 -12.97 -4.78 -4.19
N ASN A 100 -12.10 -5.62 -3.61
CA ASN A 100 -12.50 -6.77 -2.81
C ASN A 100 -11.40 -7.16 -1.83
N ALA A 101 -11.65 -8.10 -0.94
CA ALA A 101 -10.71 -8.52 0.11
C ALA A 101 -9.32 -8.95 -0.39
N ASN A 102 -9.21 -9.39 -1.65
CA ASN A 102 -7.96 -9.85 -2.26
C ASN A 102 -7.39 -8.87 -3.29
N PHE A 103 -8.04 -7.72 -3.49
CA PHE A 103 -7.61 -6.69 -4.44
C PHE A 103 -7.92 -5.29 -3.89
N ILE A 104 -7.08 -4.82 -2.96
CA ILE A 104 -7.18 -3.49 -2.33
C ILE A 104 -6.13 -2.51 -2.85
N VAL A 105 -5.11 -3.01 -3.53
CA VAL A 105 -4.05 -2.21 -4.18
C VAL A 105 -3.86 -2.70 -5.61
N PRO A 106 -3.43 -1.82 -6.54
CA PRO A 106 -3.17 -2.22 -7.92
C PRO A 106 -1.97 -3.18 -7.99
N SER A 107 -1.86 -3.90 -9.11
CA SER A 107 -0.69 -4.69 -9.42
C SER A 107 0.56 -3.81 -9.53
N VAL A 108 1.71 -4.33 -9.09
CA VAL A 108 3.02 -3.66 -9.28
C VAL A 108 3.39 -3.51 -10.77
N PHE A 109 2.72 -4.23 -11.66
CA PHE A 109 2.87 -4.14 -13.12
C PHE A 109 1.88 -3.19 -13.80
N ASP A 110 0.98 -2.56 -13.04
CA ASP A 110 0.05 -1.59 -13.60
C ASP A 110 0.76 -0.28 -13.94
N THR A 111 0.92 -0.03 -15.23
CA THR A 111 1.64 1.13 -15.75
C THR A 111 0.93 2.47 -15.45
N GLN A 112 -0.37 2.46 -15.14
CA GLN A 112 -1.11 3.67 -14.80
C GLN A 112 -0.71 4.24 -13.44
N VAL A 113 -0.25 3.40 -12.52
CA VAL A 113 0.12 3.80 -11.14
C VAL A 113 1.19 4.88 -11.16
N VAL A 114 2.29 4.64 -11.89
CA VAL A 114 3.40 5.61 -11.99
C VAL A 114 2.93 6.95 -12.54
N THR A 115 2.11 6.94 -13.58
CA THR A 115 1.58 8.16 -14.20
C THR A 115 0.70 8.94 -13.23
N LYS A 116 -0.27 8.28 -12.59
CA LYS A 116 -1.20 8.92 -11.65
C LYS A 116 -0.48 9.49 -10.43
N VAL A 117 0.48 8.76 -9.86
CA VAL A 117 1.28 9.23 -8.73
C VAL A 117 2.13 10.44 -9.14
N ALA A 118 2.79 10.39 -10.30
CA ALA A 118 3.60 11.51 -10.79
C ALA A 118 2.76 12.79 -11.02
N GLU A 119 1.59 12.66 -11.61
CA GLU A 119 0.65 13.78 -11.80
C GLU A 119 0.19 14.37 -10.47
N ALA A 120 -0.16 13.54 -9.49
CA ALA A 120 -0.58 13.98 -8.16
C ALA A 120 0.53 14.79 -7.46
N ILE A 121 1.76 14.29 -7.47
CA ILE A 121 2.93 14.99 -6.90
C ILE A 121 3.16 16.34 -7.59
N LYS A 122 3.12 16.36 -8.93
CA LYS A 122 3.33 17.58 -9.73
C LYS A 122 2.27 18.65 -9.45
N LEU A 123 1.00 18.24 -9.30
CA LEU A 123 -0.09 19.15 -8.98
C LEU A 123 0.10 19.78 -7.60
N MET A 124 0.46 18.99 -6.59
CA MET A 124 0.71 19.48 -5.23
C MET A 124 1.88 20.47 -5.18
N GLY A 125 2.92 20.25 -5.99
CA GLY A 125 4.06 21.18 -6.06
C GLY A 125 3.69 22.56 -6.61
N ARG A 126 2.72 22.64 -7.53
CA ARG A 126 2.23 23.93 -8.10
C ARG A 126 1.42 24.72 -7.08
N SER A 127 0.73 24.04 -6.18
CA SER A 127 -0.11 24.69 -5.15
C SER A 127 0.71 25.23 -3.97
N SER A 128 1.99 24.87 -3.88
CA SER A 128 2.88 25.27 -2.78
C SER A 128 3.90 26.37 -3.21
N SER A 129 3.80 26.86 -4.43
CA SER A 129 4.59 27.96 -5.00
C SER A 129 3.75 29.22 -5.09
#